data_334926992a3827356f05d333a7d644be
#
_entry.id   334926992a3827356f05d333a7d644be
#
_cell.length_a   1.000
_cell.length_b   1.000
_cell.length_c   1.000
_cell.angle_alpha   90.00
_cell.angle_beta   90.00
_cell.angle_gamma   90.00
#
_symmetry.space_group_name_H-M   'P 1'
#
loop_
_entity.id
_entity.type
_entity.pdbx_description
1 polymer ?
#
loop_
_entity_poly.entity_id
_entity_poly.type
_entity_poly.pdbx_seq_one_letter_code
_entity_poly.pdbx_strand_id
1 'polypeptide(L)'
;MYDQLYANDDYIYCLDKLFYAGVVDTRSDPVCHSLNIGMYLLIFFVALILVLQCLCSLLYLARPAHAFTKEDSLAKVMVMVPCYNEGDKELRKTIKSVIKTKYTSENKIMVVVADGNITGRGESLSTPKILSNLLGFDIDDNEDASYSYRSIGAQRENRANIYSGILKRGGKKLKYLVIVKCGVESEVGGRAGNRGKRDSQLIITGLFNRVHHNRPLSDLDAAISRELTALRVPANRIEYLMTIDADTRVHEDSVSHMVYNMNKNEKILALCGETRVDNKAESLITMLQVFEYYTNHHMKKAFESVFGCVTCLPGCFTMYRCFSSDGRSLISQDKVFGEYARNDIETLHEKNLYLLGEDRMLTTLLLKNFPEMRLSFVPEAVCWTVVPHTFWILLSQRRRWINSTFHNMIELLKVKTMCGICCFSMKTIVVLDLIATMILPASMIYAGYFVYLVFVTGEDISLLMLILYGVIMGVQVVIFLLRSRWDYLFWFLIFMVVGVPLFYLVLPIYSFCKMDDFSWGHTRQVRKGGAVSQPSRKAPKGKERKRERQSGKRGSSTSDTDRDRKSRSNGNSTKSRSEHFQSKKTHKASKRHPNAGRIHERQASNGRTMEDPDRAGNYSSDQLLAYSL
;
A
#
# COMPACT_ATOMS: atom_id res chain seq x y z
N MET A 1 -24.73 -19.09 -41.03
CA MET A 1 -25.24 -19.66 -39.76
C MET A 1 -24.85 -21.13 -39.59
N TYR A 2 -24.89 -21.95 -40.67
CA TYR A 2 -24.40 -23.36 -40.66
C TYR A 2 -22.88 -23.43 -40.52
N ASP A 3 -22.13 -22.55 -41.22
CA ASP A 3 -20.67 -22.51 -41.18
C ASP A 3 -20.10 -22.06 -39.81
N GLN A 4 -20.85 -21.30 -39.01
CA GLN A 4 -20.44 -20.91 -37.65
C GLN A 4 -20.63 -22.04 -36.60
N LEU A 5 -21.55 -22.98 -36.85
CA LEU A 5 -21.74 -24.14 -35.98
C LEU A 5 -20.61 -25.17 -36.18
N TYR A 6 -20.17 -25.40 -37.45
CA TYR A 6 -19.01 -26.25 -37.74
C TYR A 6 -17.69 -25.73 -37.19
N ALA A 7 -17.47 -24.41 -37.22
CA ALA A 7 -16.29 -23.81 -36.61
C ALA A 7 -16.23 -24.01 -35.08
N ASN A 8 -17.38 -24.11 -34.42
CA ASN A 8 -17.45 -24.42 -32.99
C ASN A 8 -17.13 -25.91 -32.70
N ASP A 9 -17.55 -26.81 -33.56
CA ASP A 9 -17.30 -28.27 -33.38
C ASP A 9 -15.81 -28.60 -33.56
N ASP A 10 -15.14 -27.98 -34.53
CA ASP A 10 -13.69 -28.11 -34.73
C ASP A 10 -12.87 -27.56 -33.56
N TYR A 11 -13.33 -26.45 -32.98
CA TYR A 11 -12.69 -25.85 -31.81
C TYR A 11 -12.83 -26.72 -30.55
N ILE A 12 -14.04 -27.26 -30.34
CA ILE A 12 -14.33 -28.21 -29.25
C ILE A 12 -13.52 -29.50 -29.43
N TYR A 13 -13.46 -30.04 -30.65
CA TYR A 13 -12.64 -31.20 -31.00
C TYR A 13 -11.17 -31.03 -30.69
N CYS A 14 -10.60 -29.86 -31.03
CA CYS A 14 -9.20 -29.54 -30.75
C CYS A 14 -8.95 -29.37 -29.25
N LEU A 15 -9.89 -28.77 -28.49
CA LEU A 15 -9.82 -28.69 -27.04
C LEU A 15 -9.91 -30.07 -26.38
N ASP A 16 -10.81 -30.93 -26.83
CA ASP A 16 -10.94 -32.29 -26.32
C ASP A 16 -9.67 -33.11 -26.59
N LYS A 17 -9.13 -33.03 -27.82
CA LYS A 17 -7.84 -33.68 -28.13
C LYS A 17 -6.70 -33.14 -27.28
N LEU A 18 -6.64 -31.82 -27.05
CA LEU A 18 -5.63 -31.18 -26.21
C LEU A 18 -5.74 -31.68 -24.74
N PHE A 19 -6.97 -31.89 -24.27
CA PHE A 19 -7.24 -32.38 -22.92
C PHE A 19 -6.98 -33.89 -22.74
N TYR A 20 -7.33 -34.72 -23.75
CA TYR A 20 -7.29 -36.18 -23.62
C TYR A 20 -6.07 -36.86 -24.28
N ALA A 21 -5.53 -36.29 -25.34
CA ALA A 21 -4.45 -36.90 -26.12
C ALA A 21 -3.10 -36.18 -26.02
N GLY A 22 -3.05 -35.04 -25.30
CA GLY A 22 -1.82 -34.22 -25.16
C GLY A 22 -1.44 -33.44 -26.39
N VAL A 23 -0.42 -32.59 -26.24
CA VAL A 23 0.04 -31.62 -27.27
C VAL A 23 0.61 -32.29 -28.51
N VAL A 24 1.05 -33.54 -28.40
CA VAL A 24 1.73 -34.26 -29.48
C VAL A 24 0.75 -34.68 -30.59
N ASP A 25 -0.43 -35.16 -30.24
CA ASP A 25 -1.42 -35.62 -31.23
C ASP A 25 -2.13 -34.48 -31.96
N THR A 26 -2.25 -33.31 -31.34
CA THR A 26 -2.84 -32.15 -32.00
C THR A 26 -1.92 -31.47 -33.02
N ARG A 27 -0.61 -31.77 -33.01
CA ARG A 27 0.35 -31.15 -33.95
C ARG A 27 0.22 -31.67 -35.37
N SER A 28 -0.11 -32.93 -35.52
CA SER A 28 -0.27 -33.60 -36.82
C SER A 28 -1.66 -33.42 -37.42
N ASP A 29 -2.61 -32.85 -36.66
CA ASP A 29 -3.99 -32.67 -37.10
C ASP A 29 -4.14 -31.29 -37.80
N PRO A 30 -4.48 -31.27 -39.10
CA PRO A 30 -4.64 -30.02 -39.84
C PRO A 30 -5.73 -29.12 -39.28
N VAL A 31 -6.78 -29.66 -38.65
CA VAL A 31 -7.87 -28.90 -38.04
C VAL A 31 -7.40 -28.10 -36.83
N CYS A 32 -6.46 -28.66 -36.07
CA CYS A 32 -5.92 -27.99 -34.87
C CYS A 32 -4.72 -27.07 -35.14
N HIS A 33 -4.28 -26.94 -36.40
CA HIS A 33 -3.07 -26.20 -36.75
C HIS A 33 -3.13 -24.71 -36.38
N SER A 34 -4.26 -24.05 -36.64
CA SER A 34 -4.46 -22.63 -36.30
C SER A 34 -4.47 -22.38 -34.79
N LEU A 35 -5.07 -23.26 -34.00
CA LEU A 35 -5.06 -23.20 -32.54
C LEU A 35 -3.65 -23.38 -31.98
N ASN A 36 -2.89 -24.32 -32.51
CA ASN A 36 -1.50 -24.57 -32.13
C ASN A 36 -0.60 -23.37 -32.43
N ILE A 37 -0.74 -22.73 -33.59
CA ILE A 37 -0.01 -21.50 -33.92
C ILE A 37 -0.34 -20.39 -32.91
N GLY A 38 -1.62 -20.18 -32.56
CA GLY A 38 -2.02 -19.19 -31.58
C GLY A 38 -1.37 -19.43 -30.20
N MET A 39 -1.35 -20.69 -29.75
CA MET A 39 -0.69 -21.06 -28.49
C MET A 39 0.83 -20.82 -28.54
N TYR A 40 1.51 -21.19 -29.63
CA TYR A 40 2.95 -20.93 -29.77
C TYR A 40 3.27 -19.45 -29.78
N LEU A 41 2.46 -18.63 -30.45
CA LEU A 41 2.63 -17.18 -30.44
C LEU A 41 2.45 -16.61 -29.03
N LEU A 42 1.44 -17.05 -28.27
CA LEU A 42 1.24 -16.62 -26.90
C LEU A 42 2.43 -16.98 -25.99
N ILE A 43 2.91 -18.21 -26.07
CA ILE A 43 4.08 -18.68 -25.32
C ILE A 43 5.34 -17.86 -25.72
N PHE A 44 5.54 -17.62 -27.01
CA PHE A 44 6.65 -16.80 -27.50
C PHE A 44 6.59 -15.38 -26.93
N PHE A 45 5.43 -14.72 -26.93
CA PHE A 45 5.29 -13.38 -26.37
C PHE A 45 5.53 -13.34 -24.86
N VAL A 46 5.03 -14.32 -24.11
CA VAL A 46 5.30 -14.42 -22.66
C VAL A 46 6.79 -14.62 -22.39
N ALA A 47 7.44 -15.51 -23.14
CA ALA A 47 8.88 -15.73 -23.03
C ALA A 47 9.69 -14.47 -23.39
N LEU A 48 9.30 -13.77 -24.45
CA LEU A 48 9.92 -12.51 -24.86
C LEU A 48 9.82 -11.45 -23.76
N ILE A 49 8.65 -11.29 -23.13
CA ILE A 49 8.47 -10.35 -22.02
C ILE A 49 9.40 -10.72 -20.84
N LEU A 50 9.50 -11.98 -20.47
CA LEU A 50 10.40 -12.43 -19.41
C LEU A 50 11.87 -12.13 -19.74
N VAL A 51 12.31 -12.41 -20.97
CA VAL A 51 13.67 -12.07 -21.43
C VAL A 51 13.91 -10.55 -21.39
N LEU A 52 12.96 -9.75 -21.86
CA LEU A 52 13.05 -8.29 -21.79
C LEU A 52 13.10 -7.77 -20.34
N GLN A 53 12.34 -8.33 -19.42
CA GLN A 53 12.43 -7.99 -17.99
C GLN A 53 13.84 -8.27 -17.45
N CYS A 54 14.42 -9.41 -17.83
CA CYS A 54 15.78 -9.77 -17.48
C CYS A 54 16.82 -8.78 -18.05
N LEU A 55 16.74 -8.45 -19.34
CA LEU A 55 17.64 -7.50 -20.00
C LEU A 55 17.52 -6.09 -19.38
N CYS A 56 16.31 -5.61 -19.13
CA CYS A 56 16.10 -4.33 -18.44
C CYS A 56 16.71 -4.32 -17.03
N SER A 57 16.63 -5.44 -16.30
CA SER A 57 17.29 -5.58 -15.00
C SER A 57 18.81 -5.45 -15.11
N LEU A 58 19.42 -5.98 -16.17
CA LEU A 58 20.86 -5.84 -16.44
C LEU A 58 21.27 -4.41 -16.83
N LEU A 59 20.46 -3.70 -17.61
CA LEU A 59 20.71 -2.29 -17.94
C LEU A 59 20.80 -1.41 -16.69
N TYR A 60 19.99 -1.69 -15.68
CA TYR A 60 20.07 -0.98 -14.40
C TYR A 60 21.31 -1.33 -13.59
N LEU A 61 21.88 -2.54 -13.78
CA LEU A 61 23.12 -2.94 -13.13
C LEU A 61 24.32 -2.16 -13.66
N ALA A 62 24.31 -1.78 -14.94
CA ALA A 62 25.39 -1.07 -15.60
C ALA A 62 25.42 0.44 -15.31
N ARG A 63 24.49 0.98 -14.50
CA ARG A 63 24.48 2.40 -14.15
C ARG A 63 25.68 2.76 -13.27
N PRO A 64 26.41 3.85 -13.59
CA PRO A 64 27.53 4.30 -12.78
C PRO A 64 27.03 4.80 -11.41
N ALA A 65 27.81 4.50 -10.37
CA ALA A 65 27.56 5.04 -9.05
C ALA A 65 27.76 6.56 -9.06
N HIS A 66 26.79 7.30 -8.49
CA HIS A 66 26.85 8.75 -8.33
C HIS A 66 27.39 9.12 -6.94
N ALA A 67 28.39 10.00 -6.89
CA ALA A 67 28.87 10.59 -5.65
C ALA A 67 28.03 11.83 -5.32
N PHE A 68 27.27 11.78 -4.22
CA PHE A 68 26.37 12.87 -3.82
C PHE A 68 27.12 14.11 -3.37
N THR A 69 26.65 15.27 -3.82
CA THR A 69 27.13 16.59 -3.41
C THR A 69 26.20 17.20 -2.36
N LYS A 70 26.58 18.35 -1.79
CA LYS A 70 25.68 19.10 -0.89
C LYS A 70 24.45 19.64 -1.64
N GLU A 71 24.59 19.94 -2.91
CA GLU A 71 23.53 20.44 -3.78
C GLU A 71 22.43 19.39 -3.98
N ASP A 72 22.78 18.11 -4.05
CA ASP A 72 21.81 17.01 -4.14
C ASP A 72 20.90 16.88 -2.92
N SER A 73 21.20 17.56 -1.80
CA SER A 73 20.44 17.50 -0.55
C SER A 73 19.72 18.81 -0.18
N LEU A 74 19.55 19.74 -1.12
CA LEU A 74 18.87 21.03 -0.88
C LEU A 74 17.34 20.91 -0.81
N ALA A 75 16.75 20.00 -1.58
CA ALA A 75 15.31 19.82 -1.63
C ALA A 75 14.71 19.41 -0.27
N LYS A 76 13.54 19.94 0.07
CA LYS A 76 12.84 19.58 1.30
C LYS A 76 12.03 18.31 1.13
N VAL A 77 12.35 17.31 1.94
CA VAL A 77 11.74 15.96 1.91
C VAL A 77 10.94 15.73 3.19
N MET A 78 9.66 15.41 3.01
CA MET A 78 8.81 14.88 4.09
C MET A 78 8.78 13.37 3.99
N VAL A 79 9.21 12.66 5.03
CA VAL A 79 9.12 11.20 5.15
C VAL A 79 7.90 10.86 5.99
N MET A 80 6.85 10.37 5.35
CA MET A 80 5.60 9.99 5.99
C MET A 80 5.62 8.51 6.38
N VAL A 81 5.26 8.24 7.64
CA VAL A 81 5.23 6.89 8.24
C VAL A 81 3.84 6.66 8.86
N PRO A 82 2.87 6.11 8.11
CA PRO A 82 1.62 5.68 8.70
C PRO A 82 1.86 4.43 9.56
N CYS A 83 1.37 4.42 10.79
CA CYS A 83 1.45 3.28 11.70
C CYS A 83 0.09 2.97 12.32
N TYR A 84 -0.11 1.70 12.66
CA TYR A 84 -1.39 1.20 13.19
C TYR A 84 -1.21 0.44 14.50
N ASN A 85 -0.57 -0.72 14.45
CA ASN A 85 -0.39 -1.61 15.60
C ASN A 85 1.03 -2.19 15.68
N GLU A 86 1.99 -1.47 15.11
CA GLU A 86 3.41 -1.82 15.15
C GLU A 86 3.95 -1.67 16.57
N GLY A 87 4.85 -2.61 16.91
CA GLY A 87 5.48 -2.66 18.22
C GLY A 87 6.77 -1.84 18.32
N ASP A 88 7.37 -1.85 19.53
CA ASP A 88 8.60 -1.09 19.80
C ASP A 88 9.76 -1.50 18.86
N LYS A 89 9.91 -2.78 18.59
CA LYS A 89 11.04 -3.30 17.77
C LYS A 89 11.00 -2.77 16.34
N GLU A 90 9.83 -2.80 15.71
CA GLU A 90 9.63 -2.35 14.34
C GLU A 90 9.77 -0.82 14.23
N LEU A 91 9.02 -0.06 15.03
CA LEU A 91 9.07 1.40 15.04
C LEU A 91 10.47 1.93 15.34
N ARG A 92 11.16 1.35 16.33
CA ARG A 92 12.56 1.69 16.67
C ARG A 92 13.50 1.48 15.48
N LYS A 93 13.31 0.40 14.73
CA LYS A 93 14.11 0.06 13.55
C LYS A 93 13.88 1.06 12.41
N THR A 94 12.62 1.39 12.13
CA THR A 94 12.23 2.36 11.11
C THR A 94 12.77 3.75 11.45
N ILE A 95 12.48 4.29 12.64
CA ILE A 95 12.96 5.60 13.10
C ILE A 95 14.50 5.67 13.07
N LYS A 96 15.18 4.60 13.55
CA LYS A 96 16.64 4.51 13.53
C LYS A 96 17.18 4.52 12.09
N SER A 97 16.48 3.93 11.14
CA SER A 97 16.89 3.92 9.73
C SER A 97 16.74 5.31 9.10
N VAL A 98 15.64 6.00 9.35
CA VAL A 98 15.38 7.36 8.83
C VAL A 98 16.40 8.38 9.37
N ILE A 99 16.73 8.33 10.66
CA ILE A 99 17.75 9.24 11.24
C ILE A 99 19.14 8.98 10.66
N LYS A 100 19.45 7.70 10.31
CA LYS A 100 20.76 7.31 9.78
C LYS A 100 20.98 7.71 8.33
N THR A 101 19.92 8.03 7.56
CA THR A 101 20.08 8.41 6.15
C THR A 101 21.06 9.58 6.02
N LYS A 102 21.89 9.53 4.97
CA LYS A 102 22.94 10.52 4.69
C LYS A 102 22.40 11.84 4.09
N TYR A 103 21.09 11.99 4.06
CA TYR A 103 20.42 13.22 3.63
C TYR A 103 20.47 14.29 4.72
N THR A 104 20.60 15.57 4.33
CA THR A 104 20.74 16.70 5.24
C THR A 104 19.58 16.80 6.23
N SER A 105 19.90 16.85 7.53
CA SER A 105 18.89 16.91 8.61
C SER A 105 18.02 18.17 8.58
N GLU A 106 18.52 19.28 8.03
CA GLU A 106 17.78 20.55 7.92
C GLU A 106 16.63 20.45 6.91
N ASN A 107 16.81 19.66 5.85
CA ASN A 107 15.88 19.52 4.74
C ASN A 107 15.04 18.25 4.80
N LYS A 108 15.10 17.51 5.91
CA LYS A 108 14.34 16.27 6.11
C LYS A 108 13.49 16.37 7.37
N ILE A 109 12.20 16.02 7.23
CA ILE A 109 11.28 15.88 8.35
C ILE A 109 10.60 14.50 8.27
N MET A 110 10.43 13.84 9.42
CA MET A 110 9.65 12.62 9.53
C MET A 110 8.28 12.94 10.13
N VAL A 111 7.21 12.57 9.42
CA VAL A 111 5.84 12.72 9.88
C VAL A 111 5.27 11.32 10.14
N VAL A 112 4.98 11.02 11.39
CA VAL A 112 4.37 9.74 11.80
C VAL A 112 2.88 9.96 12.04
N VAL A 113 2.04 9.15 11.41
CA VAL A 113 0.58 9.21 11.60
C VAL A 113 0.12 7.92 12.24
N ALA A 114 -0.21 7.97 13.52
CA ALA A 114 -0.75 6.86 14.28
C ALA A 114 -2.27 6.76 14.07
N ASP A 115 -2.70 5.64 13.50
CA ASP A 115 -4.08 5.39 13.08
C ASP A 115 -4.92 4.82 14.23
N GLY A 116 -5.16 5.65 15.24
CA GLY A 116 -5.88 5.32 16.46
C GLY A 116 -4.98 4.94 17.64
N ASN A 117 -5.57 4.88 18.82
CA ASN A 117 -4.88 4.47 20.06
C ASN A 117 -4.86 2.94 20.20
N ILE A 118 -4.14 2.27 19.31
CA ILE A 118 -4.18 0.81 19.13
C ILE A 118 -3.01 0.14 19.87
N THR A 119 -3.30 -1.00 20.51
CA THR A 119 -2.28 -1.88 21.12
C THR A 119 -2.14 -3.14 20.27
N GLY A 120 -0.96 -3.38 19.74
CA GLY A 120 -0.63 -4.59 18.99
C GLY A 120 -0.66 -5.84 19.89
N ARG A 121 -0.95 -7.01 19.31
CA ARG A 121 -0.89 -8.28 20.06
C ARG A 121 0.55 -8.54 20.50
N GLY A 122 0.74 -8.81 21.79
CA GLY A 122 2.04 -9.04 22.38
C GLY A 122 2.71 -7.79 22.95
N GLU A 123 2.18 -6.58 22.66
CA GLU A 123 2.64 -5.33 23.24
C GLU A 123 1.89 -4.98 24.52
N SER A 124 2.59 -4.35 25.46
CA SER A 124 2.02 -3.85 26.73
C SER A 124 1.50 -2.41 26.58
N LEU A 125 2.06 -1.64 25.66
CA LEU A 125 1.75 -0.24 25.40
C LEU A 125 1.05 -0.08 24.05
N SER A 126 0.26 0.98 23.93
CA SER A 126 -0.30 1.36 22.61
C SER A 126 0.77 1.94 21.70
N THR A 127 0.56 1.85 20.38
CA THR A 127 1.48 2.38 19.37
C THR A 127 1.82 3.86 19.59
N PRO A 128 0.88 4.79 19.91
CA PRO A 128 1.21 6.15 20.28
C PRO A 128 2.11 6.26 21.51
N LYS A 129 1.88 5.45 22.56
CA LYS A 129 2.72 5.45 23.76
C LYS A 129 4.13 4.92 23.50
N ILE A 130 4.27 3.94 22.60
CA ILE A 130 5.56 3.47 22.12
C ILE A 130 6.29 4.60 21.36
N LEU A 131 5.59 5.35 20.50
CA LEU A 131 6.16 6.49 19.80
C LEU A 131 6.63 7.59 20.75
N SER A 132 5.84 7.91 21.79
CA SER A 132 6.19 8.84 22.84
C SER A 132 7.52 8.44 23.52
N ASN A 133 7.67 7.19 23.91
CA ASN A 133 8.90 6.67 24.51
C ASN A 133 10.10 6.69 23.54
N LEU A 134 9.87 6.47 22.23
CA LEU A 134 10.95 6.43 21.24
C LEU A 134 11.44 7.81 20.81
N LEU A 135 10.55 8.80 20.74
CA LEU A 135 10.81 10.15 20.26
C LEU A 135 11.01 11.16 21.39
N GLY A 136 10.58 10.84 22.61
CA GLY A 136 10.77 11.66 23.81
C GLY A 136 9.79 12.82 23.91
N PHE A 137 8.51 12.58 23.61
CA PHE A 137 7.41 13.53 23.87
C PHE A 137 6.43 12.95 24.89
N ASP A 138 5.78 13.81 25.65
CA ASP A 138 4.73 13.39 26.57
C ASP A 138 3.38 13.41 25.88
N ILE A 139 2.58 12.38 26.12
CA ILE A 139 1.20 12.34 25.65
C ILE A 139 0.36 13.05 26.72
N ASP A 140 -0.20 14.19 26.38
CA ASP A 140 -1.23 14.83 27.20
C ASP A 140 -2.49 14.00 27.12
N ASP A 141 -2.96 13.50 28.26
CA ASP A 141 -4.24 12.81 28.38
C ASP A 141 -5.43 13.77 28.34
N ASN A 142 -5.18 15.09 28.11
CA ASN A 142 -6.22 16.10 27.95
C ASN A 142 -6.84 15.99 26.55
N GLU A 143 -8.07 15.48 26.50
CA GLU A 143 -8.87 15.36 25.26
C GLU A 143 -9.14 16.74 24.60
N ASP A 144 -9.09 17.84 25.37
CA ASP A 144 -9.35 19.20 24.91
C ASP A 144 -8.29 19.76 23.92
N ALA A 145 -7.12 19.14 23.83
CA ALA A 145 -6.04 19.56 22.93
C ALA A 145 -6.13 18.95 21.50
N SER A 146 -7.18 18.19 21.20
CA SER A 146 -7.31 17.50 19.91
C SER A 146 -7.94 18.39 18.83
N TYR A 147 -7.42 18.33 17.61
CA TYR A 147 -7.87 19.12 16.45
C TYR A 147 -8.82 18.32 15.58
N SER A 148 -9.93 18.95 15.18
CA SER A 148 -10.95 18.32 14.34
C SER A 148 -10.51 18.27 12.87
N TYR A 149 -10.90 17.22 12.16
CA TYR A 149 -10.72 17.11 10.71
C TYR A 149 -11.75 16.18 10.07
N ARG A 150 -11.96 16.35 8.78
CA ARG A 150 -12.84 15.49 8.00
C ARG A 150 -12.08 14.26 7.50
N SER A 151 -12.47 13.08 7.97
CA SER A 151 -11.89 11.78 7.61
C SER A 151 -12.69 11.06 6.53
N ILE A 152 -12.14 9.94 6.04
CA ILE A 152 -12.84 8.99 5.17
C ILE A 152 -13.46 7.84 5.98
N GLY A 153 -14.39 7.13 5.35
CA GLY A 153 -15.12 6.01 5.97
C GLY A 153 -16.53 6.41 6.41
N ALA A 154 -17.19 5.54 7.15
CA ALA A 154 -18.58 5.74 7.61
C ALA A 154 -18.69 6.93 8.58
N GLN A 155 -17.72 7.07 9.48
CA GLN A 155 -17.62 8.22 10.36
C GLN A 155 -16.71 9.26 9.72
N ARG A 156 -17.32 10.33 9.21
CA ARG A 156 -16.63 11.38 8.45
C ARG A 156 -15.90 12.40 9.34
N GLU A 157 -16.15 12.41 10.61
CA GLU A 157 -15.47 13.26 11.58
C GLU A 157 -14.45 12.46 12.38
N ASN A 158 -13.30 13.06 12.61
CA ASN A 158 -12.26 12.53 13.47
C ASN A 158 -11.49 13.66 14.14
N ARG A 159 -10.78 13.34 15.21
CA ARG A 159 -9.91 14.25 15.93
C ARG A 159 -8.51 13.67 16.00
N ALA A 160 -7.49 14.54 16.09
CA ALA A 160 -6.11 14.11 16.21
C ALA A 160 -5.30 15.06 17.10
N ASN A 161 -4.39 14.49 17.89
CA ASN A 161 -3.37 15.22 18.65
C ASN A 161 -2.09 15.32 17.85
N ILE A 162 -1.35 16.41 18.06
CA ILE A 162 -0.09 16.68 17.36
C ILE A 162 1.03 16.87 18.37
N TYR A 163 2.17 16.23 18.10
CA TYR A 163 3.41 16.35 18.86
C TYR A 163 4.56 16.58 17.90
N SER A 164 5.41 17.55 18.19
CA SER A 164 6.55 17.89 17.33
C SER A 164 7.84 18.00 18.12
N GLY A 165 8.98 17.88 17.44
CA GLY A 165 10.26 18.02 18.09
C GLY A 165 11.46 17.68 17.22
N ILE A 166 12.62 17.61 17.86
CA ILE A 166 13.89 17.25 17.24
C ILE A 166 14.54 16.10 18.01
N LEU A 167 14.55 14.92 17.42
CA LEU A 167 15.25 13.75 17.96
C LEU A 167 16.76 13.90 17.70
N LYS A 168 17.55 13.82 18.76
CA LYS A 168 19.02 13.82 18.69
C LYS A 168 19.54 12.43 19.07
N ARG A 169 20.24 11.75 18.16
CA ARG A 169 20.77 10.42 18.42
C ARG A 169 22.06 10.15 17.63
N GLY A 170 23.14 9.77 18.31
CA GLY A 170 24.42 9.45 17.66
C GLY A 170 24.98 10.61 16.82
N GLY A 171 24.91 11.84 17.30
CA GLY A 171 25.39 13.03 16.57
C GLY A 171 24.50 13.51 15.42
N LYS A 172 23.46 12.75 15.04
CA LYS A 172 22.49 13.13 14.01
C LYS A 172 21.22 13.73 14.63
N LYS A 173 20.56 14.63 13.87
CA LYS A 173 19.30 15.26 14.25
C LYS A 173 18.22 14.82 13.26
N LEU A 174 16.98 14.65 13.75
CA LEU A 174 15.81 14.38 12.92
C LEU A 174 14.64 15.21 13.45
N LYS A 175 14.11 16.10 12.62
CA LYS A 175 12.86 16.80 12.89
C LYS A 175 11.72 15.79 12.77
N TYR A 176 10.80 15.80 13.71
CA TYR A 176 9.64 14.91 13.66
C TYR A 176 8.35 15.65 13.99
N LEU A 177 7.27 15.15 13.42
CA LEU A 177 5.88 15.50 13.72
C LEU A 177 5.11 14.18 13.90
N VAL A 178 4.39 14.02 14.98
CA VAL A 178 3.53 12.85 15.24
C VAL A 178 2.08 13.32 15.30
N ILE A 179 1.24 12.68 14.50
CA ILE A 179 -0.20 12.91 14.45
C ILE A 179 -0.86 11.65 15.00
N VAL A 180 -1.57 11.74 16.11
CA VAL A 180 -2.27 10.63 16.76
C VAL A 180 -3.77 10.82 16.57
N LYS A 181 -4.40 9.94 15.79
CA LYS A 181 -5.85 9.96 15.60
C LYS A 181 -6.54 9.45 16.87
N CYS A 182 -7.44 10.22 17.44
CA CYS A 182 -8.05 9.93 18.74
C CYS A 182 -9.48 9.40 18.64
N GLY A 183 -10.20 9.72 17.56
CA GLY A 183 -11.63 9.46 17.44
C GLY A 183 -12.47 10.64 17.92
N VAL A 184 -13.78 10.52 17.77
CA VAL A 184 -14.77 11.43 18.35
C VAL A 184 -15.28 10.87 19.67
N GLU A 185 -15.81 11.72 20.53
CA GLU A 185 -16.27 11.35 21.88
C GLU A 185 -17.29 10.19 21.91
N SER A 186 -18.05 10.02 20.81
CA SER A 186 -19.00 8.91 20.66
C SER A 186 -18.34 7.55 20.37
N GLU A 187 -17.04 7.52 20.05
CA GLU A 187 -16.30 6.30 19.75
C GLU A 187 -15.73 5.68 21.03
N VAL A 188 -16.46 4.72 21.59
CA VAL A 188 -16.00 3.96 22.75
C VAL A 188 -15.36 2.65 22.28
N GLY A 189 -14.11 2.39 22.66
CA GLY A 189 -13.46 1.08 22.44
C GLY A 189 -12.04 1.17 21.90
N GLY A 190 -11.38 0.00 21.84
CA GLY A 190 -9.95 -0.12 21.49
C GLY A 190 -9.60 0.14 20.02
N ARG A 191 -10.49 0.76 19.23
CA ARG A 191 -10.26 1.16 17.85
C ARG A 191 -10.71 2.60 17.55
N ALA A 192 -10.90 3.41 18.58
CA ALA A 192 -11.26 4.81 18.41
C ALA A 192 -10.22 5.53 17.53
N GLY A 193 -10.70 6.36 16.63
CA GLY A 193 -9.86 7.14 15.70
C GLY A 193 -9.29 6.37 14.51
N ASN A 194 -9.47 5.06 14.41
CA ASN A 194 -8.96 4.30 13.27
C ASN A 194 -9.77 4.58 11.99
N ARG A 195 -9.09 5.06 10.95
CA ARG A 195 -9.68 5.34 9.62
C ARG A 195 -8.88 4.71 8.48
N GLY A 196 -7.80 3.98 8.80
CA GLY A 196 -6.94 3.31 7.82
C GLY A 196 -5.82 4.18 7.26
N LYS A 197 -4.91 3.51 6.52
CA LYS A 197 -3.70 4.10 5.94
C LYS A 197 -4.03 5.20 4.90
N ARG A 198 -5.07 4.98 4.08
CA ARG A 198 -5.50 5.96 3.08
C ARG A 198 -5.92 7.30 3.71
N ASP A 199 -6.63 7.27 4.84
CA ASP A 199 -6.96 8.48 5.60
C ASP A 199 -5.71 9.20 6.12
N SER A 200 -4.73 8.43 6.62
CA SER A 200 -3.44 9.00 7.05
C SER A 200 -2.72 9.74 5.92
N GLN A 201 -2.75 9.18 4.70
CA GLN A 201 -2.19 9.84 3.51
C GLN A 201 -2.99 11.08 3.11
N LEU A 202 -4.32 11.05 3.25
CA LEU A 202 -5.21 12.17 2.94
C LEU A 202 -5.06 13.35 3.90
N ILE A 203 -4.67 13.14 5.15
CA ILE A 203 -4.31 14.24 6.08
C ILE A 203 -3.19 15.09 5.45
N ILE A 204 -2.11 14.46 5.00
CA ILE A 204 -0.94 15.18 4.46
C ILE A 204 -1.20 15.73 3.05
N THR A 205 -1.76 14.92 2.15
CA THR A 205 -2.06 15.38 0.79
C THR A 205 -3.17 16.42 0.77
N GLY A 206 -4.12 16.35 1.70
CA GLY A 206 -5.16 17.35 1.90
C GLY A 206 -4.61 18.69 2.43
N LEU A 207 -3.67 18.63 3.38
CA LEU A 207 -2.94 19.83 3.83
C LEU A 207 -2.23 20.49 2.63
N PHE A 208 -1.49 19.71 1.83
CA PHE A 208 -0.82 20.25 0.63
C PHE A 208 -1.83 20.83 -0.37
N ASN A 209 -2.95 20.14 -0.62
CA ASN A 209 -4.00 20.65 -1.50
C ASN A 209 -4.51 22.01 -1.04
N ARG A 210 -4.84 22.18 0.24
CA ARG A 210 -5.37 23.44 0.77
C ARG A 210 -4.32 24.55 0.79
N VAL A 211 -3.09 24.25 1.20
CA VAL A 211 -1.99 25.21 1.22
C VAL A 211 -1.64 25.68 -0.20
N HIS A 212 -1.55 24.77 -1.16
CA HIS A 212 -1.16 25.10 -2.53
C HIS A 212 -2.24 25.87 -3.30
N HIS A 213 -3.50 25.61 -2.99
CA HIS A 213 -4.63 26.29 -3.65
C HIS A 213 -5.20 27.45 -2.80
N ASN A 214 -4.49 27.87 -1.75
CA ASN A 214 -4.90 28.95 -0.84
C ASN A 214 -6.34 28.78 -0.31
N ARG A 215 -6.70 27.56 0.08
CA ARG A 215 -8.02 27.22 0.60
C ARG A 215 -8.06 27.31 2.13
N PRO A 216 -9.24 27.47 2.74
CA PRO A 216 -9.39 27.42 4.19
C PRO A 216 -8.81 26.11 4.76
N LEU A 217 -8.00 26.23 5.80
CA LEU A 217 -7.41 25.14 6.53
C LEU A 217 -8.41 24.60 7.56
N SER A 218 -8.46 23.28 7.76
CA SER A 218 -9.11 22.70 8.94
C SER A 218 -8.29 23.00 10.20
N ASP A 219 -8.87 22.78 11.37
CA ASP A 219 -8.16 22.97 12.65
C ASP A 219 -6.88 22.15 12.69
N LEU A 220 -6.95 20.89 12.25
CA LEU A 220 -5.80 20.00 12.17
C LEU A 220 -4.73 20.51 11.18
N ASP A 221 -5.14 21.01 9.99
CA ASP A 221 -4.20 21.56 9.00
C ASP A 221 -3.48 22.80 9.53
N ALA A 222 -4.22 23.71 10.18
CA ALA A 222 -3.67 24.91 10.76
C ALA A 222 -2.63 24.57 11.84
N ALA A 223 -2.93 23.59 12.68
CA ALA A 223 -2.03 23.11 13.71
C ALA A 223 -0.78 22.43 13.11
N ILE A 224 -0.93 21.53 12.12
CA ILE A 224 0.20 20.91 11.41
C ILE A 224 1.07 21.99 10.74
N SER A 225 0.46 22.95 10.06
CA SER A 225 1.18 24.01 9.35
C SER A 225 1.99 24.90 10.31
N ARG A 226 1.45 25.21 11.50
CA ARG A 226 2.14 25.93 12.56
C ARG A 226 3.38 25.17 13.05
N GLU A 227 3.23 23.86 13.36
CA GLU A 227 4.33 23.03 13.83
C GLU A 227 5.43 22.84 12.77
N LEU A 228 5.05 22.64 11.50
CA LEU A 228 5.99 22.56 10.38
C LEU A 228 6.78 23.86 10.21
N THR A 229 6.13 25.01 10.39
CA THR A 229 6.77 26.32 10.31
C THR A 229 7.74 26.53 11.48
N ALA A 230 7.37 26.15 12.69
CA ALA A 230 8.24 26.19 13.87
C ALA A 230 9.49 25.29 13.69
N LEU A 231 9.34 24.15 13.03
CA LEU A 231 10.45 23.26 12.67
C LEU A 231 11.27 23.76 11.45
N ARG A 232 10.97 24.92 10.89
CA ARG A 232 11.60 25.50 9.69
C ARG A 232 11.48 24.63 8.43
N VAL A 233 10.36 23.93 8.29
CA VAL A 233 10.00 23.13 7.11
C VAL A 233 8.54 23.41 6.75
N PRO A 234 8.18 24.65 6.34
CA PRO A 234 6.79 24.99 6.06
C PRO A 234 6.23 24.16 4.90
N ALA A 235 4.92 23.84 4.97
CA ALA A 235 4.25 22.91 4.06
C ALA A 235 4.38 23.30 2.58
N ASN A 236 4.34 24.60 2.27
CA ASN A 236 4.47 25.13 0.90
C ASN A 236 5.88 25.00 0.29
N ARG A 237 6.88 24.61 1.08
CA ARG A 237 8.27 24.42 0.63
C ARG A 237 8.69 22.96 0.57
N ILE A 238 7.78 22.02 0.81
CA ILE A 238 8.06 20.59 0.71
C ILE A 238 7.97 20.18 -0.76
N GLU A 239 9.12 19.79 -1.32
CA GLU A 239 9.24 19.43 -2.73
C GLU A 239 8.90 17.96 -2.97
N TYR A 240 9.28 17.09 -2.02
CA TYR A 240 9.08 15.64 -2.14
C TYR A 240 8.39 15.05 -0.91
N LEU A 241 7.38 14.24 -1.15
CA LEU A 241 6.72 13.40 -0.16
C LEU A 241 7.18 11.96 -0.35
N MET A 242 7.88 11.40 0.63
CA MET A 242 8.31 10.01 0.66
C MET A 242 7.43 9.23 1.63
N THR A 243 6.83 8.13 1.18
CA THR A 243 6.04 7.22 2.02
C THR A 243 6.83 5.97 2.34
N ILE A 244 6.86 5.57 3.61
CA ILE A 244 7.45 4.32 4.09
C ILE A 244 6.52 3.66 5.10
N ASP A 245 6.46 2.33 5.14
CA ASP A 245 5.70 1.62 6.17
C ASP A 245 6.44 1.61 7.52
N ALA A 246 5.70 1.49 8.60
CA ALA A 246 6.22 1.57 9.97
C ALA A 246 7.13 0.39 10.37
N ASP A 247 7.18 -0.69 9.58
CA ASP A 247 8.08 -1.83 9.72
C ASP A 247 9.24 -1.83 8.70
N THR A 248 9.35 -0.77 7.91
CA THR A 248 10.32 -0.65 6.82
C THR A 248 11.62 0.01 7.29
N ARG A 249 12.75 -0.63 6.96
CA ARG A 249 14.09 -0.11 7.20
C ARG A 249 14.70 0.42 5.91
N VAL A 250 15.02 1.71 5.87
CA VAL A 250 15.58 2.40 4.71
C VAL A 250 17.12 2.35 4.73
N HIS A 251 17.76 2.15 3.57
CA HIS A 251 19.21 2.24 3.43
C HIS A 251 19.69 3.69 3.57
N GLU A 252 20.92 3.88 4.03
CA GLU A 252 21.47 5.20 4.37
C GLU A 252 21.50 6.17 3.16
N ASP A 253 21.73 5.69 1.94
CA ASP A 253 21.85 6.50 0.73
C ASP A 253 20.53 6.63 -0.06
N SER A 254 19.49 5.90 0.34
CA SER A 254 18.25 5.79 -0.47
C SER A 254 17.54 7.10 -0.72
N VAL A 255 17.43 7.97 0.31
CA VAL A 255 16.79 9.28 0.14
C VAL A 255 17.57 10.14 -0.86
N SER A 256 18.92 10.12 -0.78
CA SER A 256 19.78 10.87 -1.70
C SER A 256 19.65 10.36 -3.13
N HIS A 257 19.62 9.03 -3.35
CA HIS A 257 19.38 8.44 -4.68
C HIS A 257 18.04 8.85 -5.27
N MET A 258 16.97 8.81 -4.47
CA MET A 258 15.63 9.19 -4.93
C MET A 258 15.57 10.67 -5.30
N VAL A 259 16.08 11.56 -4.43
CA VAL A 259 16.08 13.01 -4.69
C VAL A 259 16.95 13.36 -5.90
N TYR A 260 18.13 12.77 -6.02
CA TYR A 260 19.00 12.98 -7.18
C TYR A 260 18.29 12.65 -8.50
N ASN A 261 17.63 11.48 -8.58
CA ASN A 261 16.89 11.09 -9.78
C ASN A 261 15.70 12.02 -10.07
N MET A 262 15.00 12.49 -9.01
CA MET A 262 13.95 13.50 -9.14
C MET A 262 14.50 14.82 -9.70
N ASN A 263 15.59 15.35 -9.13
CA ASN A 263 16.18 16.61 -9.56
C ASN A 263 16.74 16.53 -10.99
N LYS A 264 17.34 15.38 -11.36
CA LYS A 264 17.91 15.17 -12.70
C LYS A 264 16.85 15.15 -13.80
N ASN A 265 15.62 14.71 -13.49
CA ASN A 265 14.55 14.62 -14.48
C ASN A 265 13.23 15.15 -13.91
N GLU A 266 12.88 16.37 -14.31
CA GLU A 266 11.67 17.06 -13.89
C GLU A 266 10.37 16.37 -14.35
N LYS A 267 10.44 15.53 -15.41
CA LYS A 267 9.30 14.74 -15.88
C LYS A 267 8.96 13.55 -14.96
N ILE A 268 9.82 13.23 -13.98
CA ILE A 268 9.50 12.18 -13.01
C ILE A 268 8.51 12.73 -11.98
N LEU A 269 7.30 12.19 -12.01
CA LEU A 269 6.21 12.51 -11.06
C LEU A 269 6.40 11.77 -9.74
N ALA A 270 6.70 10.48 -9.82
CA ALA A 270 6.98 9.66 -8.65
C ALA A 270 7.95 8.53 -9.01
N LEU A 271 8.65 8.04 -7.99
CA LEU A 271 9.55 6.90 -8.16
C LEU A 271 9.55 6.00 -6.92
N CYS A 272 9.86 4.74 -7.13
CA CYS A 272 10.05 3.79 -6.04
C CYS A 272 11.47 3.20 -6.07
N GLY A 273 11.90 2.71 -4.91
CA GLY A 273 13.13 1.96 -4.78
C GLY A 273 12.92 0.44 -4.73
N GLU A 274 14.00 -0.30 -4.60
CA GLU A 274 13.98 -1.76 -4.45
C GLU A 274 13.59 -2.15 -3.01
N THR A 275 12.50 -2.89 -2.87
CA THR A 275 12.07 -3.44 -1.59
C THR A 275 12.58 -4.87 -1.44
N ARG A 276 13.30 -5.14 -0.35
CA ARG A 276 13.88 -6.44 0.00
C ARG A 276 13.26 -7.01 1.27
N VAL A 277 13.38 -8.32 1.43
CA VAL A 277 12.92 -9.03 2.64
C VAL A 277 13.94 -8.89 3.77
N ASP A 278 13.51 -8.45 4.94
CA ASP A 278 14.38 -8.27 6.12
C ASP A 278 14.51 -9.55 6.94
N ASN A 279 13.43 -10.32 7.08
CA ASN A 279 13.36 -11.58 7.84
C ASN A 279 13.50 -12.84 6.96
N LYS A 280 14.39 -12.82 5.97
CA LYS A 280 14.50 -13.83 4.90
C LYS A 280 14.72 -15.26 5.38
N ALA A 281 15.31 -15.47 6.55
CA ALA A 281 15.67 -16.80 7.08
C ALA A 281 14.79 -17.24 8.27
N GLU A 282 13.65 -16.59 8.50
CA GLU A 282 12.79 -16.87 9.67
C GLU A 282 11.97 -18.15 9.48
N SER A 283 11.52 -18.44 8.27
CA SER A 283 10.73 -19.63 7.93
C SER A 283 10.83 -19.98 6.45
N LEU A 284 10.40 -21.20 6.04
CA LEU A 284 10.28 -21.57 4.62
C LEU A 284 9.39 -20.58 3.87
N ILE A 285 8.31 -20.11 4.50
CA ILE A 285 7.39 -19.11 3.92
C ILE A 285 8.10 -17.79 3.62
N THR A 286 8.98 -17.30 4.50
CA THR A 286 9.77 -16.10 4.23
C THR A 286 10.82 -16.31 3.16
N MET A 287 11.40 -17.51 3.08
CA MET A 287 12.37 -17.89 2.05
C MET A 287 11.76 -17.82 0.65
N LEU A 288 10.54 -18.38 0.46
CA LEU A 288 9.82 -18.33 -0.80
C LEU A 288 9.57 -16.88 -1.26
N GLN A 289 9.30 -15.97 -0.34
CA GLN A 289 9.04 -14.58 -0.66
C GLN A 289 10.29 -13.80 -1.07
N VAL A 290 11.51 -14.28 -0.80
CA VAL A 290 12.75 -13.57 -1.21
C VAL A 290 12.83 -13.45 -2.73
N PHE A 291 12.60 -14.56 -3.45
CA PHE A 291 12.63 -14.58 -4.91
C PHE A 291 11.42 -13.84 -5.50
N GLU A 292 10.23 -14.03 -4.95
CA GLU A 292 9.02 -13.30 -5.36
C GLU A 292 9.20 -11.79 -5.24
N TYR A 293 9.78 -11.30 -4.14
CA TYR A 293 10.08 -9.87 -3.96
C TYR A 293 11.10 -9.37 -4.97
N TYR A 294 12.13 -10.14 -5.27
CA TYR A 294 13.10 -9.78 -6.28
C TYR A 294 12.44 -9.62 -7.67
N THR A 295 11.61 -10.57 -8.05
CA THR A 295 10.88 -10.53 -9.33
C THR A 295 9.95 -9.31 -9.40
N ASN A 296 9.14 -9.08 -8.37
CA ASN A 296 8.13 -8.03 -8.37
C ASN A 296 8.69 -6.63 -8.11
N HIS A 297 9.69 -6.49 -7.23
CA HIS A 297 10.21 -5.18 -6.77
C HIS A 297 11.55 -4.80 -7.40
N HIS A 298 12.14 -5.66 -8.25
CA HIS A 298 13.30 -5.33 -9.03
C HIS A 298 13.08 -5.57 -10.52
N MET A 299 12.93 -6.82 -10.95
CA MET A 299 12.89 -7.17 -12.38
C MET A 299 11.71 -6.48 -13.10
N LYS A 300 10.49 -6.66 -12.58
CA LYS A 300 9.29 -6.04 -13.15
C LYS A 300 9.37 -4.51 -13.11
N LYS A 301 9.85 -3.92 -12.01
CA LYS A 301 9.98 -2.46 -11.87
C LYS A 301 11.05 -1.88 -12.79
N ALA A 302 12.18 -2.56 -12.98
CA ALA A 302 13.20 -2.15 -13.94
C ALA A 302 12.63 -2.13 -15.36
N PHE A 303 11.93 -3.18 -15.77
CA PHE A 303 11.26 -3.26 -17.05
C PHE A 303 10.23 -2.13 -17.25
N GLU A 304 9.28 -1.97 -16.34
CA GLU A 304 8.25 -0.93 -16.39
C GLU A 304 8.87 0.48 -16.47
N SER A 305 9.96 0.72 -15.74
CA SER A 305 10.65 2.02 -15.68
C SER A 305 11.38 2.37 -16.98
N VAL A 306 11.87 1.40 -17.75
CA VAL A 306 12.45 1.64 -19.10
C VAL A 306 11.39 2.27 -20.00
N PHE A 307 10.15 1.81 -19.92
CA PHE A 307 9.01 2.40 -20.64
C PHE A 307 8.51 3.71 -20.00
N GLY A 308 9.01 4.07 -18.83
CA GLY A 308 8.61 5.29 -18.10
C GLY A 308 7.25 5.21 -17.40
N CYS A 309 6.73 4.00 -17.19
CA CYS A 309 5.38 3.78 -16.68
C CYS A 309 5.34 2.62 -15.68
N VAL A 310 5.86 2.87 -14.47
CA VAL A 310 5.71 1.92 -13.37
C VAL A 310 4.23 1.82 -12.99
N THR A 311 3.63 0.64 -13.17
CA THR A 311 2.17 0.42 -13.02
C THR A 311 1.68 0.35 -11.57
N CYS A 312 2.59 0.16 -10.63
CA CYS A 312 2.31 0.14 -9.19
C CYS A 312 3.50 0.68 -8.42
N LEU A 313 3.32 1.78 -7.72
CA LEU A 313 4.27 2.33 -6.75
C LEU A 313 3.96 1.73 -5.38
N PRO A 314 4.88 0.91 -4.79
CA PRO A 314 4.57 0.26 -3.52
C PRO A 314 4.46 1.27 -2.38
N GLY A 315 3.37 1.20 -1.61
CA GLY A 315 3.10 2.12 -0.50
C GLY A 315 4.14 2.09 0.63
N CYS A 316 5.01 1.09 0.64
CA CYS A 316 6.07 0.93 1.64
C CYS A 316 7.36 1.69 1.32
N PHE A 317 7.59 2.12 0.06
CA PHE A 317 8.84 2.77 -0.32
C PHE A 317 8.72 3.55 -1.63
N THR A 318 8.07 4.71 -1.59
CA THR A 318 7.81 5.55 -2.76
C THR A 318 8.03 7.02 -2.43
N MET A 319 8.59 7.77 -3.38
CA MET A 319 8.74 9.23 -3.31
C MET A 319 7.91 9.88 -4.42
N TYR A 320 7.15 10.89 -4.06
CA TYR A 320 6.26 11.67 -4.93
C TYR A 320 6.77 13.11 -5.03
N ARG A 321 6.70 13.69 -6.21
CA ARG A 321 6.92 15.11 -6.43
C ARG A 321 5.66 15.89 -6.05
N CYS A 322 5.80 16.91 -5.21
CA CYS A 322 4.67 17.75 -4.80
C CYS A 322 4.30 18.77 -5.86
N PHE A 323 5.31 19.35 -6.53
CA PHE A 323 5.15 20.39 -7.55
C PHE A 323 5.93 20.07 -8.81
N SER A 324 5.40 20.48 -9.94
CA SER A 324 6.12 20.60 -11.21
C SER A 324 7.01 21.85 -11.22
N SER A 325 7.95 21.94 -12.17
CA SER A 325 8.83 23.10 -12.35
C SER A 325 8.08 24.41 -12.63
N ASP A 326 6.89 24.32 -13.22
CA ASP A 326 5.97 25.43 -13.44
C ASP A 326 5.12 25.81 -12.20
N GLY A 327 5.37 25.18 -11.05
CA GLY A 327 4.63 25.43 -9.80
C GLY A 327 3.28 24.74 -9.71
N ARG A 328 2.89 23.92 -10.70
CA ARG A 328 1.63 23.19 -10.69
C ARG A 328 1.68 22.08 -9.62
N SER A 329 0.62 22.02 -8.80
CA SER A 329 0.42 20.96 -7.82
C SER A 329 0.25 19.61 -8.53
N LEU A 330 0.89 18.56 -8.04
CA LEU A 330 0.88 17.21 -8.62
C LEU A 330 0.11 16.23 -7.75
N ILE A 331 0.73 15.63 -6.74
CA ILE A 331 0.06 14.64 -5.88
C ILE A 331 -1.16 15.20 -5.14
N SER A 332 -1.16 16.49 -4.85
CA SER A 332 -2.24 17.20 -4.19
C SER A 332 -3.17 17.93 -5.15
N GLN A 333 -3.10 17.67 -6.47
CA GLN A 333 -4.02 18.24 -7.44
C GLN A 333 -5.46 17.78 -7.17
N ASP A 334 -6.45 18.65 -7.37
CA ASP A 334 -7.87 18.40 -7.07
C ASP A 334 -8.41 17.11 -7.69
N LYS A 335 -8.06 16.84 -8.95
CA LYS A 335 -8.51 15.62 -9.64
C LYS A 335 -7.95 14.35 -9.00
N VAL A 336 -6.71 14.38 -8.52
CA VAL A 336 -6.08 13.24 -7.84
C VAL A 336 -6.62 13.14 -6.42
N PHE A 337 -6.56 14.24 -5.66
CA PHE A 337 -6.99 14.26 -4.26
C PHE A 337 -8.48 13.95 -4.11
N GLY A 338 -9.35 14.57 -4.92
CA GLY A 338 -10.80 14.37 -4.82
C GLY A 338 -11.22 12.92 -5.12
N GLU A 339 -10.64 12.32 -6.17
CA GLU A 339 -10.90 10.92 -6.49
C GLU A 339 -10.32 9.98 -5.42
N TYR A 340 -9.11 10.25 -4.93
CA TYR A 340 -8.49 9.45 -3.87
C TYR A 340 -9.22 9.56 -2.52
N ALA A 341 -9.85 10.70 -2.23
CA ALA A 341 -10.66 10.95 -1.03
C ALA A 341 -12.11 10.44 -1.15
N ARG A 342 -12.48 9.80 -2.26
CA ARG A 342 -13.84 9.32 -2.51
C ARG A 342 -14.29 8.33 -1.43
N ASN A 343 -15.52 8.52 -0.94
CA ASN A 343 -16.17 7.69 0.09
C ASN A 343 -17.31 6.82 -0.44
N ASP A 344 -17.88 7.17 -1.58
CA ASP A 344 -19.01 6.48 -2.20
C ASP A 344 -18.48 5.24 -2.94
N ILE A 345 -18.20 4.18 -2.18
CA ILE A 345 -17.57 2.94 -2.63
C ILE A 345 -18.62 1.83 -2.46
N GLU A 346 -19.31 1.48 -3.52
CA GLU A 346 -20.43 0.55 -3.48
C GLU A 346 -20.12 -0.78 -4.17
N THR A 347 -19.52 -0.72 -5.35
CA THR A 347 -19.30 -1.90 -6.18
C THR A 347 -18.15 -2.77 -5.65
N LEU A 348 -18.20 -4.08 -5.97
CA LEU A 348 -17.13 -5.03 -5.66
C LEU A 348 -15.78 -4.55 -6.24
N HIS A 349 -15.81 -4.00 -7.44
CA HIS A 349 -14.63 -3.46 -8.11
C HIS A 349 -14.00 -2.30 -7.32
N GLU A 350 -14.78 -1.30 -6.95
CA GLU A 350 -14.32 -0.14 -6.17
C GLU A 350 -13.81 -0.55 -4.79
N LYS A 351 -14.50 -1.47 -4.10
CA LYS A 351 -14.06 -1.97 -2.80
C LYS A 351 -12.68 -2.62 -2.87
N ASN A 352 -12.40 -3.42 -3.89
CA ASN A 352 -11.08 -4.01 -4.10
C ASN A 352 -9.99 -2.96 -4.40
N LEU A 353 -10.32 -1.87 -5.10
CA LEU A 353 -9.39 -0.78 -5.39
C LEU A 353 -9.10 0.08 -4.15
N TYR A 354 -10.14 0.65 -3.54
CA TYR A 354 -9.98 1.67 -2.50
C TYR A 354 -9.70 1.11 -1.11
N LEU A 355 -10.17 -0.10 -0.79
CA LEU A 355 -10.00 -0.70 0.55
C LEU A 355 -8.80 -1.64 0.62
N LEU A 356 -8.43 -2.31 -0.48
CA LEU A 356 -7.37 -3.31 -0.48
C LEU A 356 -6.10 -2.87 -1.22
N GLY A 357 -6.17 -1.88 -2.12
CA GLY A 357 -5.08 -1.47 -3.00
C GLY A 357 -4.94 0.04 -3.15
N GLU A 358 -4.90 0.77 -2.03
CA GLU A 358 -4.84 2.23 -2.02
C GLU A 358 -3.61 2.79 -2.76
N ASP A 359 -2.47 2.12 -2.69
CA ASP A 359 -1.21 2.49 -3.36
C ASP A 359 -1.30 2.30 -4.88
N ARG A 360 -1.93 1.22 -5.32
CA ARG A 360 -2.18 0.96 -6.75
C ARG A 360 -3.16 1.96 -7.32
N MET A 361 -4.25 2.23 -6.60
CA MET A 361 -5.24 3.22 -7.02
C MET A 361 -4.60 4.61 -7.14
N LEU A 362 -3.81 5.04 -6.17
CA LEU A 362 -3.08 6.31 -6.25
C LEU A 362 -2.15 6.35 -7.47
N THR A 363 -1.41 5.26 -7.74
CA THR A 363 -0.57 5.14 -8.93
C THR A 363 -1.37 5.31 -10.23
N THR A 364 -2.52 4.66 -10.32
CA THR A 364 -3.42 4.76 -11.50
C THR A 364 -3.97 6.17 -11.67
N LEU A 365 -4.34 6.85 -10.58
CA LEU A 365 -4.78 8.24 -10.63
C LEU A 365 -3.68 9.19 -11.13
N LEU A 366 -2.44 8.95 -10.74
CA LEU A 366 -1.30 9.72 -11.23
C LEU A 366 -1.08 9.51 -12.74
N LEU A 367 -1.10 8.27 -13.22
CA LEU A 367 -0.99 7.96 -14.64
C LEU A 367 -2.14 8.51 -15.48
N LYS A 368 -3.36 8.53 -14.93
CA LYS A 368 -4.57 9.04 -15.58
C LYS A 368 -4.53 10.56 -15.75
N ASN A 369 -4.05 11.29 -14.73
CA ASN A 369 -4.11 12.74 -14.69
C ASN A 369 -2.84 13.43 -15.23
N PHE A 370 -1.71 12.72 -15.32
CA PHE A 370 -0.42 13.26 -15.78
C PHE A 370 0.23 12.34 -16.83
N PRO A 371 -0.39 12.16 -18.01
CA PRO A 371 0.13 11.27 -19.05
C PRO A 371 1.48 11.73 -19.63
N GLU A 372 1.82 13.01 -19.47
CA GLU A 372 3.08 13.62 -19.90
C GLU A 372 4.24 13.34 -18.95
N MET A 373 3.96 12.90 -17.73
CA MET A 373 4.97 12.63 -16.70
C MET A 373 5.27 11.13 -16.62
N ARG A 374 6.36 10.80 -15.94
CA ARG A 374 6.85 9.42 -15.83
C ARG A 374 6.82 8.92 -14.40
N LEU A 375 6.54 7.64 -14.25
CA LEU A 375 6.76 6.89 -13.02
C LEU A 375 8.00 6.01 -13.19
N SER A 376 8.94 6.08 -12.25
CA SER A 376 10.27 5.49 -12.41
C SER A 376 10.65 4.56 -11.26
N PHE A 377 11.71 3.79 -11.47
CA PHE A 377 12.32 2.90 -10.49
C PHE A 377 13.80 3.22 -10.30
N VAL A 378 14.25 3.27 -9.05
CA VAL A 378 15.63 3.56 -8.67
C VAL A 378 16.19 2.39 -7.85
N PRO A 379 16.92 1.45 -8.47
CA PRO A 379 17.40 0.24 -7.81
C PRO A 379 18.48 0.49 -6.74
N GLU A 380 19.15 1.64 -6.80
CA GLU A 380 20.15 2.06 -5.82
C GLU A 380 19.50 2.49 -4.50
N ALA A 381 18.24 2.93 -4.56
CA ALA A 381 17.44 3.20 -3.37
C ALA A 381 16.84 1.89 -2.86
N VAL A 382 17.28 1.44 -1.69
CA VAL A 382 16.92 0.13 -1.14
C VAL A 382 16.23 0.28 0.21
N CYS A 383 15.19 -0.52 0.42
CA CYS A 383 14.61 -0.72 1.74
C CYS A 383 14.43 -2.21 2.06
N TRP A 384 14.19 -2.52 3.33
CA TRP A 384 13.86 -3.86 3.82
C TRP A 384 12.57 -3.79 4.62
N THR A 385 11.65 -4.69 4.34
CA THR A 385 10.37 -4.83 5.05
C THR A 385 10.23 -6.24 5.62
N VAL A 386 9.40 -6.38 6.65
CA VAL A 386 9.11 -7.68 7.26
C VAL A 386 7.97 -8.36 6.50
N VAL A 387 8.20 -9.58 6.06
CA VAL A 387 7.20 -10.37 5.34
C VAL A 387 6.55 -11.43 6.23
N PRO A 388 5.34 -11.90 5.90
CA PRO A 388 4.67 -12.97 6.63
C PRO A 388 5.54 -14.22 6.80
N HIS A 389 5.66 -14.71 8.02
CA HIS A 389 6.41 -15.92 8.35
C HIS A 389 5.53 -17.17 8.44
N THR A 390 4.21 -17.03 8.46
CA THR A 390 3.26 -18.15 8.49
C THR A 390 2.40 -18.17 7.22
N PHE A 391 2.00 -19.38 6.82
CA PHE A 391 1.17 -19.60 5.63
C PHE A 391 -0.16 -18.85 5.67
N TRP A 392 -0.87 -18.85 6.78
CA TRP A 392 -2.19 -18.20 6.90
C TRP A 392 -2.12 -16.69 6.80
N ILE A 393 -1.05 -16.08 7.32
CA ILE A 393 -0.82 -14.63 7.20
C ILE A 393 -0.46 -14.30 5.75
N LEU A 394 0.39 -15.11 5.10
CA LEU A 394 0.72 -14.97 3.68
C LEU A 394 -0.53 -15.04 2.82
N LEU A 395 -1.37 -16.07 3.02
CA LEU A 395 -2.62 -16.27 2.29
C LEU A 395 -3.54 -15.05 2.38
N SER A 396 -3.73 -14.51 3.59
CA SER A 396 -4.53 -13.32 3.82
C SER A 396 -3.93 -12.07 3.17
N GLN A 397 -2.61 -11.89 3.19
CA GLN A 397 -1.94 -10.76 2.56
C GLN A 397 -2.02 -10.84 1.03
N ARG A 398 -1.74 -12.02 0.44
CA ARG A 398 -1.75 -12.21 -1.02
C ARG A 398 -3.15 -12.15 -1.61
N ARG A 399 -4.17 -12.60 -0.89
CA ARG A 399 -5.57 -12.38 -1.29
C ARG A 399 -5.83 -10.90 -1.59
N ARG A 400 -5.45 -9.99 -0.68
CA ARG A 400 -5.60 -8.55 -0.89
C ARG A 400 -4.80 -8.05 -2.09
N TRP A 401 -3.56 -8.49 -2.22
CA TRP A 401 -2.68 -8.03 -3.28
C TRP A 401 -3.13 -8.51 -4.66
N ILE A 402 -3.51 -9.78 -4.80
CA ILE A 402 -3.97 -10.35 -6.07
C ILE A 402 -5.27 -9.69 -6.50
N ASN A 403 -6.28 -9.61 -5.61
CA ASN A 403 -7.57 -8.99 -5.93
C ASN A 403 -7.42 -7.51 -6.28
N SER A 404 -6.68 -6.74 -5.48
CA SER A 404 -6.45 -5.32 -5.81
C SER A 404 -5.63 -5.14 -7.10
N THR A 405 -4.67 -6.02 -7.41
CA THR A 405 -3.91 -5.97 -8.66
C THR A 405 -4.79 -6.24 -9.86
N PHE A 406 -5.63 -7.28 -9.80
CA PHE A 406 -6.56 -7.63 -10.87
C PHE A 406 -7.50 -6.46 -11.19
N HIS A 407 -8.17 -5.90 -10.19
CA HIS A 407 -9.07 -4.76 -10.39
C HIS A 407 -8.33 -3.50 -10.84
N ASN A 408 -7.09 -3.27 -10.37
CA ASN A 408 -6.29 -2.13 -10.79
C ASN A 408 -5.83 -2.25 -12.26
N MET A 409 -5.51 -3.45 -12.74
CA MET A 409 -5.20 -3.65 -14.17
C MET A 409 -6.39 -3.26 -15.05
N ILE A 410 -7.63 -3.57 -14.62
CA ILE A 410 -8.85 -3.14 -15.33
C ILE A 410 -8.96 -1.61 -15.35
N GLU A 411 -8.65 -0.92 -14.25
CA GLU A 411 -8.63 0.56 -14.22
C GLU A 411 -7.52 1.14 -15.10
N LEU A 412 -6.33 0.53 -15.12
CA LEU A 412 -5.24 0.96 -16.00
C LEU A 412 -5.60 0.87 -17.48
N LEU A 413 -6.42 -0.10 -17.89
CA LEU A 413 -6.90 -0.19 -19.28
C LEU A 413 -7.79 0.98 -19.68
N LYS A 414 -8.47 1.64 -18.72
CA LYS A 414 -9.29 2.82 -18.95
C LYS A 414 -8.46 4.10 -19.13
N VAL A 415 -7.18 4.09 -18.75
CA VAL A 415 -6.26 5.23 -18.96
C VAL A 415 -6.08 5.45 -20.46
N LYS A 416 -6.34 6.67 -20.96
CA LYS A 416 -6.35 6.97 -22.40
C LYS A 416 -5.00 6.74 -23.05
N THR A 417 -3.94 7.27 -22.44
CA THR A 417 -2.56 7.16 -22.94
C THR A 417 -1.66 6.64 -21.84
N MET A 418 -0.90 5.61 -22.14
CA MET A 418 0.15 5.11 -21.27
C MET A 418 1.48 5.20 -22.02
N CYS A 419 2.56 5.44 -21.27
CA CYS A 419 3.90 5.50 -21.81
C CYS A 419 4.23 4.24 -22.63
N GLY A 420 5.09 4.38 -23.62
CA GLY A 420 5.53 3.28 -24.48
C GLY A 420 6.77 3.68 -25.25
N ILE A 421 7.39 2.71 -25.91
CA ILE A 421 8.53 2.89 -26.82
C ILE A 421 8.11 2.33 -28.17
N CYS A 422 8.20 3.16 -29.21
CA CYS A 422 7.80 2.76 -30.56
C CYS A 422 6.35 2.26 -30.63
N CYS A 423 6.16 1.05 -31.14
CA CYS A 423 4.85 0.39 -31.27
C CYS A 423 4.38 -0.32 -29.98
N PHE A 424 5.23 -0.43 -28.96
CA PHE A 424 4.93 -1.09 -27.69
C PHE A 424 4.43 -0.10 -26.65
N SER A 425 3.12 -0.12 -26.41
CA SER A 425 2.50 0.61 -25.29
C SER A 425 2.50 -0.24 -24.04
N MET A 426 2.74 0.37 -22.87
CA MET A 426 2.54 -0.30 -21.58
C MET A 426 1.10 -0.82 -21.40
N LYS A 427 0.13 -0.28 -22.13
CA LYS A 427 -1.24 -0.79 -22.16
C LYS A 427 -1.32 -2.24 -22.67
N THR A 428 -0.55 -2.56 -23.72
CA THR A 428 -0.45 -3.94 -24.23
C THR A 428 0.13 -4.88 -23.17
N ILE A 429 1.16 -4.43 -22.43
CA ILE A 429 1.73 -5.23 -21.32
C ILE A 429 0.68 -5.47 -20.21
N VAL A 430 -0.11 -4.46 -19.86
CA VAL A 430 -1.19 -4.61 -18.86
C VAL A 430 -2.25 -5.59 -19.33
N VAL A 431 -2.64 -5.58 -20.62
CA VAL A 431 -3.57 -6.57 -21.20
C VAL A 431 -3.01 -7.98 -21.07
N LEU A 432 -1.73 -8.17 -21.46
CA LEU A 432 -1.08 -9.49 -21.38
C LEU A 432 -0.93 -9.97 -19.92
N ASP A 433 -0.58 -9.08 -18.99
CA ASP A 433 -0.52 -9.39 -17.56
C ASP A 433 -1.91 -9.79 -17.01
N LEU A 434 -2.98 -9.12 -17.46
CA LEU A 434 -4.36 -9.44 -17.05
C LEU A 434 -4.77 -10.82 -17.55
N ILE A 435 -4.55 -11.10 -18.85
CA ILE A 435 -4.82 -12.41 -19.45
C ILE A 435 -3.99 -13.50 -18.76
N ALA A 436 -2.70 -13.26 -18.56
CA ALA A 436 -1.81 -14.20 -17.88
C ALA A 436 -2.29 -14.50 -16.46
N THR A 437 -2.73 -13.49 -15.70
CA THR A 437 -3.25 -13.68 -14.34
C THR A 437 -4.50 -14.56 -14.30
N MET A 438 -5.37 -14.46 -15.32
CA MET A 438 -6.59 -15.29 -15.44
C MET A 438 -6.27 -16.75 -15.81
N ILE A 439 -5.33 -16.95 -16.75
CA ILE A 439 -5.01 -18.26 -17.29
C ILE A 439 -4.02 -19.03 -16.39
N LEU A 440 -3.25 -18.34 -15.57
CA LEU A 440 -2.16 -18.91 -14.78
C LEU A 440 -2.54 -20.14 -13.94
N PRO A 441 -3.66 -20.15 -13.18
CA PRO A 441 -4.04 -21.35 -12.43
C PRO A 441 -4.31 -22.56 -13.32
N ALA A 442 -4.99 -22.36 -14.45
CA ALA A 442 -5.28 -23.42 -15.40
C ALA A 442 -3.99 -23.97 -16.06
N SER A 443 -3.06 -23.06 -16.43
CA SER A 443 -1.77 -23.45 -17.01
C SER A 443 -0.91 -24.25 -16.03
N MET A 444 -1.01 -23.99 -14.73
CA MET A 444 -0.32 -24.76 -13.70
C MET A 444 -0.90 -26.18 -13.52
N ILE A 445 -2.21 -26.34 -13.60
CA ILE A 445 -2.85 -27.65 -13.61
C ILE A 445 -2.39 -28.45 -14.83
N TYR A 446 -2.40 -27.79 -16.00
CA TYR A 446 -1.91 -28.42 -17.24
C TYR A 446 -0.43 -28.81 -17.18
N ALA A 447 0.43 -27.95 -16.61
CA ALA A 447 1.85 -28.27 -16.40
C ALA A 447 2.04 -29.51 -15.50
N GLY A 448 1.23 -29.62 -14.44
CA GLY A 448 1.21 -30.81 -13.58
C GLY A 448 0.77 -32.08 -14.31
N TYR A 449 -0.27 -31.98 -15.14
CA TYR A 449 -0.72 -33.08 -16.01
C TYR A 449 0.35 -33.47 -17.04
N PHE A 450 1.03 -32.49 -17.64
CA PHE A 450 2.14 -32.72 -18.55
C PHE A 450 3.30 -33.50 -17.89
N VAL A 451 3.68 -33.10 -16.66
CA VAL A 451 4.68 -33.84 -15.88
C VAL A 451 4.24 -35.27 -15.62
N TYR A 452 2.96 -35.49 -15.30
CA TYR A 452 2.38 -36.85 -15.13
C TYR A 452 2.52 -37.68 -16.43
N LEU A 453 2.15 -37.12 -17.60
CA LEU A 453 2.26 -37.81 -18.88
C LEU A 453 3.71 -38.25 -19.18
N VAL A 454 4.67 -37.35 -18.99
CA VAL A 454 6.09 -37.63 -19.25
C VAL A 454 6.64 -38.71 -18.32
N PHE A 455 6.39 -38.64 -17.02
CA PHE A 455 7.03 -39.52 -16.04
C PHE A 455 6.26 -40.80 -15.79
N VAL A 456 4.95 -40.87 -16.05
CA VAL A 456 4.13 -42.02 -15.76
C VAL A 456 3.76 -42.78 -17.04
N THR A 457 3.42 -42.08 -18.12
CA THR A 457 3.02 -42.73 -19.39
C THR A 457 4.18 -42.86 -20.38
N GLY A 458 5.32 -42.18 -20.15
CA GLY A 458 6.51 -42.27 -20.99
C GLY A 458 6.41 -41.53 -22.32
N GLU A 459 5.53 -40.54 -22.40
CA GLU A 459 5.39 -39.67 -23.59
C GLU A 459 6.64 -38.81 -23.82
N ASP A 460 7.00 -38.63 -25.10
CA ASP A 460 8.19 -37.88 -25.51
C ASP A 460 8.04 -36.37 -25.24
N ILE A 461 9.04 -35.79 -24.59
CA ILE A 461 9.08 -34.35 -24.34
C ILE A 461 9.36 -33.62 -25.65
N SER A 462 8.54 -32.61 -25.96
CA SER A 462 8.83 -31.69 -27.06
C SER A 462 10.15 -30.96 -26.86
N LEU A 463 11.12 -31.17 -27.77
CA LEU A 463 12.42 -30.51 -27.75
C LEU A 463 12.28 -28.99 -27.71
N LEU A 464 11.31 -28.41 -28.41
CA LEU A 464 11.03 -26.96 -28.41
C LEU A 464 10.65 -26.44 -27.02
N MET A 465 9.78 -27.14 -26.29
CA MET A 465 9.38 -26.79 -24.92
C MET A 465 10.57 -26.88 -23.95
N LEU A 466 11.40 -27.92 -24.10
CA LEU A 466 12.60 -28.07 -23.28
C LEU A 466 13.60 -26.95 -23.51
N ILE A 467 13.84 -26.55 -24.77
CA ILE A 467 14.72 -25.45 -25.12
C ILE A 467 14.17 -24.14 -24.56
N LEU A 468 12.89 -23.83 -24.76
CA LEU A 468 12.27 -22.59 -24.29
C LEU A 468 12.36 -22.47 -22.76
N TYR A 469 12.05 -23.53 -22.04
CA TYR A 469 12.18 -23.58 -20.58
C TYR A 469 13.63 -23.42 -20.14
N GLY A 470 14.55 -24.11 -20.81
CA GLY A 470 16.00 -24.01 -20.55
C GLY A 470 16.54 -22.59 -20.76
N VAL A 471 16.08 -21.89 -21.80
CA VAL A 471 16.46 -20.47 -22.06
C VAL A 471 15.96 -19.57 -20.94
N ILE A 472 14.68 -19.69 -20.54
CA ILE A 472 14.11 -18.87 -19.46
C ILE A 472 14.88 -19.07 -18.16
N MET A 473 15.14 -20.32 -17.79
CA MET A 473 15.87 -20.67 -16.56
C MET A 473 17.33 -20.24 -16.62
N GLY A 474 17.99 -20.47 -17.75
CA GLY A 474 19.39 -20.12 -17.98
C GLY A 474 19.63 -18.61 -17.90
N VAL A 475 18.76 -17.79 -18.48
CA VAL A 475 18.87 -16.32 -18.40
C VAL A 475 18.76 -15.84 -16.97
N GLN A 476 17.86 -16.40 -16.15
CA GLN A 476 17.75 -16.03 -14.73
C GLN A 476 19.00 -16.39 -13.93
N VAL A 477 19.55 -17.58 -14.15
CA VAL A 477 20.80 -18.00 -13.51
C VAL A 477 21.95 -17.04 -13.87
N VAL A 478 22.10 -16.70 -15.16
CA VAL A 478 23.11 -15.75 -15.62
C VAL A 478 22.99 -14.40 -14.93
N ILE A 479 21.77 -13.87 -14.76
CA ILE A 479 21.54 -12.60 -14.06
C ILE A 479 21.99 -12.67 -12.60
N PHE A 480 21.69 -13.76 -11.88
CA PHE A 480 22.12 -13.91 -10.50
C PHE A 480 23.64 -13.98 -10.38
N LEU A 481 24.31 -14.65 -11.32
CA LEU A 481 25.76 -14.73 -11.36
C LEU A 481 26.39 -13.35 -11.64
N LEU A 482 25.89 -12.61 -12.64
CA LEU A 482 26.38 -11.27 -12.99
C LEU A 482 26.18 -10.25 -11.85
N ARG A 483 25.14 -10.39 -11.03
CA ARG A 483 24.89 -9.55 -9.87
C ARG A 483 25.68 -9.97 -8.62
N SER A 484 26.54 -11.00 -8.72
CA SER A 484 27.25 -11.60 -7.56
C SER A 484 26.33 -11.98 -6.41
N ARG A 485 25.13 -12.46 -6.73
CA ARG A 485 24.07 -12.81 -5.79
C ARG A 485 23.85 -14.31 -5.74
N TRP A 486 24.88 -15.03 -5.31
CA TRP A 486 24.84 -16.49 -5.14
C TRP A 486 23.74 -16.98 -4.21
N ASP A 487 23.39 -16.19 -3.19
CA ASP A 487 22.28 -16.47 -2.30
C ASP A 487 20.92 -16.53 -3.03
N TYR A 488 20.72 -15.74 -4.10
CA TYR A 488 19.49 -15.77 -4.88
C TYR A 488 19.31 -17.04 -5.70
N LEU A 489 20.39 -17.72 -6.10
CA LEU A 489 20.30 -19.01 -6.78
C LEU A 489 19.65 -20.07 -5.87
N PHE A 490 20.03 -20.08 -4.61
CA PHE A 490 19.42 -20.96 -3.61
C PHE A 490 17.91 -20.66 -3.41
N TRP A 491 17.56 -19.38 -3.26
CA TRP A 491 16.15 -18.98 -3.12
C TRP A 491 15.33 -19.26 -4.37
N PHE A 492 15.93 -19.16 -5.54
CA PHE A 492 15.31 -19.50 -6.82
C PHE A 492 14.97 -20.99 -6.90
N LEU A 493 15.88 -21.88 -6.53
CA LEU A 493 15.63 -23.33 -6.52
C LEU A 493 14.48 -23.69 -5.58
N ILE A 494 14.46 -23.16 -4.36
CA ILE A 494 13.36 -23.38 -3.42
C ILE A 494 12.04 -22.85 -4.00
N PHE A 495 12.07 -21.68 -4.61
CA PHE A 495 10.88 -21.08 -5.22
C PHE A 495 10.33 -21.94 -6.36
N MET A 496 11.19 -22.48 -7.22
CA MET A 496 10.76 -23.31 -8.36
C MET A 496 10.02 -24.55 -7.92
N VAL A 497 10.48 -25.22 -6.83
CA VAL A 497 9.86 -26.47 -6.36
C VAL A 497 8.60 -26.21 -5.56
N VAL A 498 8.60 -25.26 -4.63
CA VAL A 498 7.51 -25.04 -3.67
C VAL A 498 6.73 -23.77 -3.97
N GLY A 499 7.43 -22.72 -4.36
CA GLY A 499 6.86 -21.38 -4.59
C GLY A 499 5.96 -21.35 -5.81
N VAL A 500 6.36 -21.96 -6.92
CA VAL A 500 5.60 -21.91 -8.18
C VAL A 500 4.18 -22.48 -8.00
N PRO A 501 3.95 -23.69 -7.47
CA PRO A 501 2.60 -24.17 -7.21
C PRO A 501 1.82 -23.28 -6.23
N LEU A 502 2.50 -22.76 -5.20
CA LEU A 502 1.86 -21.93 -4.20
C LEU A 502 1.40 -20.58 -4.80
N PHE A 503 2.31 -19.83 -5.44
CA PHE A 503 2.05 -18.48 -5.90
C PHE A 503 1.23 -18.40 -7.18
N TYR A 504 1.29 -19.42 -8.03
CA TYR A 504 0.63 -19.41 -9.35
C TYR A 504 -0.62 -20.29 -9.45
N LEU A 505 -0.86 -21.18 -8.47
CA LEU A 505 -2.08 -21.98 -8.42
C LEU A 505 -2.90 -21.68 -7.16
N VAL A 506 -2.34 -21.97 -5.97
CA VAL A 506 -3.11 -21.96 -4.71
C VAL A 506 -3.56 -20.54 -4.35
N LEU A 507 -2.64 -19.56 -4.37
CA LEU A 507 -2.94 -18.20 -3.98
C LEU A 507 -3.91 -17.49 -4.92
N PRO A 508 -3.81 -17.57 -6.27
CA PRO A 508 -4.79 -16.99 -7.17
C PRO A 508 -6.18 -17.58 -7.02
N ILE A 509 -6.32 -18.91 -6.98
CA ILE A 509 -7.62 -19.56 -6.78
C ILE A 509 -8.27 -19.11 -5.48
N TYR A 510 -7.53 -19.17 -4.37
CA TYR A 510 -8.03 -18.71 -3.08
C TYR A 510 -8.46 -17.23 -3.11
N SER A 511 -7.66 -16.39 -3.76
CA SER A 511 -7.94 -14.95 -3.85
C SER A 511 -9.21 -14.66 -4.62
N PHE A 512 -9.41 -15.31 -5.76
CA PHE A 512 -10.62 -15.14 -6.57
C PHE A 512 -11.86 -15.70 -5.87
N CYS A 513 -11.76 -16.84 -5.17
CA CYS A 513 -12.86 -17.38 -4.36
C CYS A 513 -13.23 -16.49 -3.16
N LYS A 514 -12.34 -15.57 -2.73
CA LYS A 514 -12.52 -14.65 -1.60
C LYS A 514 -12.40 -13.18 -2.03
N MET A 515 -12.90 -12.85 -3.21
CA MET A 515 -12.84 -11.49 -3.78
C MET A 515 -13.77 -10.50 -3.04
N ASP A 516 -14.77 -11.01 -2.35
CA ASP A 516 -15.74 -10.29 -1.53
C ASP A 516 -15.26 -10.01 -0.07
N ASP A 517 -14.12 -10.57 0.33
CA ASP A 517 -13.56 -10.36 1.66
C ASP A 517 -12.63 -9.13 1.68
N PHE A 518 -13.11 -8.02 2.23
CA PHE A 518 -12.37 -6.76 2.35
C PHE A 518 -11.61 -6.63 3.68
N SER A 519 -11.56 -7.67 4.51
CA SER A 519 -10.83 -7.63 5.77
C SER A 519 -9.32 -7.46 5.52
N TRP A 520 -8.66 -6.67 6.35
CA TRP A 520 -7.20 -6.46 6.28
C TRP A 520 -6.41 -7.68 6.74
N GLY A 521 -7.11 -8.74 7.16
CA GLY A 521 -6.53 -10.01 7.59
C GLY A 521 -5.73 -9.89 8.89
N HIS A 522 -5.11 -11.00 9.26
CA HIS A 522 -4.39 -11.14 10.54
C HIS A 522 -2.89 -10.84 10.42
N THR A 523 -2.47 -9.93 9.55
CA THR A 523 -1.05 -9.57 9.44
C THR A 523 -0.47 -9.10 10.77
N ARG A 524 -1.29 -8.39 11.56
CA ARG A 524 -1.06 -8.15 13.01
C ARG A 524 -2.40 -8.12 13.72
N GLN A 525 -2.52 -8.90 14.78
CA GLN A 525 -3.73 -8.90 15.59
C GLN A 525 -3.66 -7.77 16.63
N VAL A 526 -4.78 -7.07 16.79
CA VAL A 526 -4.98 -6.13 17.89
C VAL A 526 -5.27 -6.92 19.16
N ARG A 527 -4.79 -6.46 20.32
CA ARG A 527 -5.14 -7.02 21.61
C ARG A 527 -6.66 -6.89 21.80
N LYS A 528 -7.37 -8.02 21.97
CA LYS A 528 -8.80 -7.96 22.30
C LYS A 528 -8.94 -7.25 23.66
N GLY A 529 -9.67 -6.14 23.69
CA GLY A 529 -9.87 -5.34 24.89
C GLY A 529 -10.48 -6.18 26.01
N GLY A 530 -9.66 -6.56 26.97
CA GLY A 530 -10.12 -6.80 28.32
C GLY A 530 -10.23 -5.43 29.00
N ALA A 531 -11.29 -5.19 29.77
CA ALA A 531 -11.47 -3.99 30.56
C ALA A 531 -10.15 -3.62 31.25
N VAL A 532 -9.74 -2.35 31.11
CA VAL A 532 -8.59 -1.79 31.83
C VAL A 532 -8.92 -1.91 33.31
N SER A 533 -8.37 -2.93 33.98
CA SER A 533 -8.31 -2.94 35.43
C SER A 533 -7.40 -1.79 35.85
N GLN A 534 -7.98 -0.74 36.37
CA GLN A 534 -7.25 0.33 37.04
C GLN A 534 -6.24 -0.31 38.02
N PRO A 535 -5.00 0.15 38.08
CA PRO A 535 -4.07 -0.33 39.11
C PRO A 535 -4.60 0.10 40.47
N SER A 536 -5.09 -0.87 41.26
CA SER A 536 -5.44 -0.65 42.65
C SER A 536 -4.23 -0.05 43.37
N ARG A 537 -4.38 1.18 43.87
CA ARG A 537 -3.43 1.80 44.80
C ARG A 537 -3.29 0.87 46.01
N LYS A 538 -2.22 0.08 46.07
CA LYS A 538 -1.83 -0.60 47.31
C LYS A 538 -1.30 0.45 48.28
N ALA A 539 -2.05 0.64 49.36
CA ALA A 539 -1.61 1.39 50.54
C ALA A 539 -0.30 0.77 51.10
N PRO A 540 0.59 1.56 51.68
CA PRO A 540 1.87 1.04 52.22
C PRO A 540 1.57 0.25 53.48
N LYS A 541 1.93 -1.06 53.50
CA LYS A 541 1.96 -1.90 54.65
C LYS A 541 3.11 -1.49 55.56
N GLY A 542 2.79 -1.05 56.78
CA GLY A 542 3.74 -0.78 57.84
C GLY A 542 4.53 -2.02 58.22
N LYS A 543 5.81 -1.83 58.48
CA LYS A 543 6.73 -2.81 59.02
C LYS A 543 6.39 -3.12 60.46
N GLU A 544 5.88 -4.31 60.77
CA GLU A 544 5.89 -4.85 62.14
C GLU A 544 6.97 -5.88 62.31
N ARG A 545 7.72 -5.71 63.41
CA ARG A 545 8.89 -6.50 63.84
C ARG A 545 8.43 -7.87 64.33
N LYS A 546 9.06 -8.93 63.81
CA LYS A 546 9.05 -10.28 64.43
C LYS A 546 9.78 -10.26 65.76
N ARG A 547 9.08 -10.77 66.81
CA ARG A 547 9.72 -11.35 68.01
C ARG A 547 9.38 -12.83 68.04
N GLU A 548 10.42 -13.63 68.05
CA GLU A 548 10.39 -15.07 68.29
C GLU A 548 9.89 -15.39 69.70
N ARG A 549 9.09 -16.45 69.83
CA ARG A 549 9.16 -17.37 70.99
C ARG A 549 8.65 -18.76 70.61
N GLN A 550 9.48 -19.72 70.93
CA GLN A 550 9.34 -21.16 70.84
C GLN A 550 8.29 -21.76 71.77
N SER A 551 7.96 -23.00 71.45
CA SER A 551 7.42 -24.12 72.25
C SER A 551 5.91 -24.28 72.12
N GLY A 552 5.43 -25.46 71.83
CA GLY A 552 5.57 -26.79 72.21
C GLY A 552 4.39 -27.63 71.72
N LYS A 553 4.69 -28.78 71.31
CA LYS A 553 4.06 -30.09 71.11
C LYS A 553 2.57 -30.36 71.45
N ARG A 554 2.07 -31.31 70.63
CA ARG A 554 1.00 -32.34 70.84
C ARG A 554 -0.43 -31.84 70.62
N GLY A 555 -1.28 -32.58 69.95
CA GLY A 555 -1.40 -33.95 69.51
C GLY A 555 -2.88 -34.22 69.22
N SER A 556 -3.10 -35.20 68.35
CA SER A 556 -4.30 -36.07 68.22
C SER A 556 -5.63 -35.41 67.79
N SER A 557 -6.09 -35.75 66.66
CA SER A 557 -6.90 -36.91 66.24
C SER A 557 -8.42 -36.64 66.18
N THR A 558 -8.94 -37.15 65.10
CA THR A 558 -10.27 -37.76 64.90
C THR A 558 -11.47 -36.83 64.61
N SER A 559 -11.93 -36.99 63.40
CA SER A 559 -13.09 -37.73 62.93
C SER A 559 -14.42 -36.96 62.90
N ASP A 560 -14.94 -36.99 61.78
CA ASP A 560 -16.22 -37.55 61.33
C ASP A 560 -17.48 -36.66 61.26
N THR A 561 -18.01 -36.78 60.12
CA THR A 561 -19.44 -36.97 59.76
C THR A 561 -20.42 -35.80 59.75
N ASP A 562 -20.83 -35.52 58.57
CA ASP A 562 -22.15 -35.83 57.98
C ASP A 562 -23.37 -34.93 58.27
N ARG A 563 -24.08 -34.71 57.19
CA ARG A 563 -25.53 -34.57 56.99
C ARG A 563 -26.18 -33.19 56.84
N ASP A 564 -26.55 -33.03 55.60
CA ASP A 564 -27.93 -32.87 55.09
C ASP A 564 -28.91 -31.91 55.82
N ARG A 565 -29.51 -31.04 55.01
CA ARG A 565 -30.95 -30.90 54.66
C ARG A 565 -31.29 -29.52 54.12
N LYS A 566 -31.69 -29.51 52.89
CA LYS A 566 -33.05 -29.25 52.33
C LYS A 566 -33.93 -28.29 53.11
N SER A 567 -34.38 -27.23 52.42
CA SER A 567 -35.80 -26.94 52.05
C SER A 567 -35.91 -25.47 51.62
N ARG A 568 -36.36 -25.23 50.41
CA ARG A 568 -37.73 -24.96 49.92
C ARG A 568 -38.46 -23.85 50.68
N SER A 569 -38.79 -22.76 50.00
CA SER A 569 -40.13 -22.42 49.46
C SER A 569 -40.19 -20.91 49.18
N ASN A 570 -40.57 -20.57 47.98
CA ASN A 570 -41.89 -20.09 47.57
C ASN A 570 -42.27 -18.69 48.09
N GLY A 571 -42.56 -17.83 47.13
CA GLY A 571 -43.81 -17.18 47.12
C GLY A 571 -43.83 -15.74 46.63
N ASN A 572 -44.36 -15.58 45.45
CA ASN A 572 -45.39 -14.64 44.97
C ASN A 572 -45.21 -13.13 45.17
N SER A 573 -45.11 -12.44 44.04
CA SER A 573 -46.21 -11.74 43.35
C SER A 573 -46.72 -10.50 44.08
N THR A 574 -46.63 -9.35 43.42
CA THR A 574 -47.84 -8.58 43.09
C THR A 574 -47.50 -7.40 42.17
N LYS A 575 -48.36 -7.26 41.21
CA LYS A 575 -48.58 -6.16 40.26
C LYS A 575 -49.05 -4.88 40.94
N SER A 576 -48.79 -3.74 40.33
CA SER A 576 -49.72 -2.63 40.04
C SER A 576 -48.93 -1.54 39.34
N ARG A 577 -49.21 -1.22 38.11
CA ARG A 577 -50.30 -0.52 37.44
C ARG A 577 -50.25 1.00 37.64
N SER A 578 -50.03 1.67 36.49
CA SER A 578 -50.65 2.89 35.94
C SER A 578 -50.46 4.19 36.75
N GLU A 579 -50.19 5.30 36.10
CA GLU A 579 -51.04 6.11 35.25
C GLU A 579 -50.26 7.26 34.61
N HIS A 580 -50.36 7.44 33.33
CA HIS A 580 -50.83 8.56 32.55
C HIS A 580 -50.95 9.92 33.21
N PHE A 581 -50.27 10.94 32.67
CA PHE A 581 -50.88 12.27 32.48
C PHE A 581 -50.37 12.92 31.20
N GLN A 582 -51.27 13.08 30.24
CA GLN A 582 -51.22 14.00 29.10
C GLN A 582 -51.65 15.39 29.57
N SER A 583 -51.05 16.44 29.04
CA SER A 583 -51.72 17.71 28.80
C SER A 583 -51.00 18.49 27.73
N LYS A 584 -51.63 18.69 26.78
CA LYS A 584 -52.02 19.46 25.62
C LYS A 584 -52.05 20.98 25.85
N LYS A 585 -51.77 21.66 24.69
CA LYS A 585 -52.31 22.97 24.20
C LYS A 585 -51.49 24.20 24.61
N THR A 586 -51.34 25.22 23.74
CA THR A 586 -51.80 25.64 22.41
C THR A 586 -51.14 26.97 22.03
N HIS A 587 -50.93 27.19 20.72
CA HIS A 587 -51.07 28.43 19.94
C HIS A 587 -50.41 29.75 20.41
N LYS A 588 -49.62 30.42 19.56
CA LYS A 588 -50.15 31.36 18.56
C LYS A 588 -49.04 31.91 17.63
N ALA A 589 -49.36 31.94 16.38
CA ALA A 589 -48.67 32.59 15.27
C ALA A 589 -48.73 34.12 15.39
N SER A 590 -47.73 34.82 14.82
CA SER A 590 -47.94 36.14 14.24
C SER A 590 -46.97 36.36 13.08
N LYS A 591 -47.58 36.51 11.93
CA LYS A 591 -47.02 37.01 10.69
C LYS A 591 -46.66 38.49 10.82
N ARG A 592 -45.60 38.93 10.09
CA ARG A 592 -45.62 40.14 9.26
C ARG A 592 -44.32 40.28 8.42
N HIS A 593 -44.42 40.14 7.14
CA HIS A 593 -43.72 40.84 6.09
C HIS A 593 -44.41 42.21 5.84
N PRO A 594 -43.99 43.15 5.00
CA PRO A 594 -42.84 43.27 4.05
C PRO A 594 -42.20 44.67 3.96
N ASN A 595 -41.18 44.87 3.13
CA ASN A 595 -40.95 45.95 2.12
C ASN A 595 -39.43 45.98 1.80
N ALA A 596 -38.99 45.72 0.60
CA ALA A 596 -39.01 46.45 -0.67
C ALA A 596 -38.19 47.75 -0.64
N GLY A 597 -37.10 47.75 -1.39
CA GLY A 597 -36.30 48.90 -1.75
C GLY A 597 -35.35 48.55 -2.91
N ARG A 598 -35.89 48.66 -4.12
CA ARG A 598 -35.12 48.80 -5.38
C ARG A 598 -34.42 50.16 -5.39
N ILE A 599 -33.32 50.26 -6.12
CA ILE A 599 -32.87 51.40 -7.01
C ILE A 599 -31.44 51.00 -7.51
N HIS A 600 -31.28 50.87 -8.70
CA HIS A 600 -31.02 51.40 -10.03
C HIS A 600 -29.71 50.89 -10.65
N GLU A 601 -29.96 50.39 -11.86
CA GLU A 601 -29.01 50.23 -12.96
C GLU A 601 -28.25 51.50 -13.31
N ARG A 602 -27.01 51.37 -13.77
CA ARG A 602 -26.52 52.12 -14.93
C ARG A 602 -25.60 51.25 -15.79
N GLN A 603 -26.11 51.00 -16.98
CA GLN A 603 -25.37 50.60 -18.17
C GLN A 603 -24.48 51.77 -18.63
N ALA A 604 -23.32 51.44 -19.18
CA ALA A 604 -22.72 52.19 -20.28
C ALA A 604 -21.89 51.24 -21.15
N SER A 605 -22.41 51.09 -22.34
CA SER A 605 -21.89 50.49 -23.57
C SER A 605 -20.77 51.31 -24.18
N ASN A 606 -19.88 50.65 -24.92
CA ASN A 606 -19.25 50.97 -26.23
C ASN A 606 -17.96 50.19 -26.32
N GLY A 607 -17.63 49.43 -27.33
CA GLY A 607 -18.01 49.34 -28.70
C GLY A 607 -16.73 49.23 -29.56
N ARG A 608 -16.69 48.23 -30.46
CA ARG A 608 -15.84 48.13 -31.67
C ARG A 608 -14.37 47.77 -31.44
N THR A 609 -13.68 46.93 -32.26
CA THR A 609 -13.87 46.38 -33.60
C THR A 609 -12.90 45.23 -33.83
N MET A 610 -13.29 44.32 -34.70
CA MET A 610 -12.51 43.32 -35.44
C MET A 610 -11.20 43.84 -36.02
N GLU A 611 -10.20 42.99 -36.09
CA GLU A 611 -9.40 42.74 -37.30
C GLU A 611 -8.50 41.50 -37.09
N ASP A 612 -8.73 40.44 -37.85
CA ASP A 612 -7.83 39.43 -38.37
C ASP A 612 -7.33 39.97 -39.75
N PRO A 613 -6.25 39.55 -40.40
CA PRO A 613 -5.59 38.24 -40.49
C PRO A 613 -4.07 38.22 -40.74
N ASP A 614 -3.54 36.97 -40.81
CA ASP A 614 -2.40 36.50 -41.62
C ASP A 614 -1.02 37.18 -41.49
N ARG A 615 -0.06 36.44 -40.94
CA ARG A 615 1.27 36.33 -41.51
C ARG A 615 1.92 34.96 -41.25
N ALA A 616 1.94 34.18 -42.30
CA ALA A 616 2.86 33.05 -42.51
C ALA A 616 4.32 33.52 -42.47
N GLY A 617 5.16 32.77 -41.79
CA GLY A 617 6.60 32.92 -41.80
C GLY A 617 7.27 31.57 -41.70
N ASN A 618 7.67 31.00 -42.84
CA ASN A 618 8.53 29.86 -43.01
C ASN A 618 9.81 30.00 -42.16
N TYR A 619 10.13 28.95 -41.37
CA TYR A 619 11.53 28.60 -41.09
C TYR A 619 11.76 27.10 -41.32
N SER A 620 12.84 26.85 -42.06
CA SER A 620 13.30 25.63 -42.66
C SER A 620 13.63 24.52 -41.67
N SER A 621 13.28 23.31 -42.08
CA SER A 621 13.87 22.02 -41.68
C SER A 621 15.39 22.04 -41.78
N ASP A 622 16.10 22.08 -40.62
CA ASP A 622 17.47 21.55 -40.44
C ASP A 622 17.90 21.82 -38.98
N GLN A 623 17.47 20.95 -38.03
CA GLN A 623 18.10 20.70 -36.73
C GLN A 623 17.28 19.68 -35.92
N LEU A 624 17.20 18.47 -36.45
CA LEU A 624 16.69 17.31 -35.71
C LEU A 624 17.56 16.10 -36.03
N LEU A 625 18.78 16.10 -35.51
CA LEU A 625 19.62 14.90 -35.43
C LEU A 625 20.78 15.15 -34.47
N ALA A 626 20.52 15.01 -33.19
CA ALA A 626 21.49 14.68 -32.14
C ALA A 626 20.75 14.65 -30.80
N TYR A 627 20.40 13.44 -30.34
CA TYR A 627 20.23 12.94 -28.99
C TYR A 627 19.27 11.75 -28.98
N SER A 628 19.75 10.67 -29.62
CA SER A 628 19.26 9.33 -29.34
C SER A 628 20.46 8.39 -29.29
N LEU A 629 20.99 8.20 -28.11
CA LEU A 629 21.70 7.01 -27.65
C LEU A 629 21.54 6.94 -26.14
#